data_cab5de75309ab5c09831f3a4ac183ce6
#
_entry.id   cab5de75309ab5c09831f3a4ac183ce6
#
_cell.length_a   1.000
_cell.length_b   1.000
_cell.length_c   1.000
_cell.angle_alpha   90.00
_cell.angle_beta   90.00
_cell.angle_gamma   90.00
#
_symmetry.space_group_name_H-M   'P 1'
#
loop_
_entity.id
_entity.type
_entity.pdbx_description
1 polymer ?
#
loop_
_entity_poly.entity_id
_entity_poly.type
_entity_poly.pdbx_seq_one_letter_code
_entity_poly.pdbx_strand_id
1 'polypeptide(L)'
;MKLEVLEYEGKNLEELTAKVLSELNVSENDILYKSDVKKGKLFKSDTVTLKVLKISDVADYVKNNLKELVTNMGIDLKIESNIRDNQINIKMYSDKNNIIIGKNGPTLIAIQNILKQQIYNIIGTYPYILLDVENYKEKRNVNLERMAKKTAREVIKTKIDVILDDMNSYERRIIHNALSDFKNISTISEGEEPNRHIVIRYKETKEDWKIFFFYFPGNNFVL
;
A
#
# COMPACT_ATOMS: atom_id res chain seq x y z
N MET A 1 17.74 -11.60 -16.25
CA MET A 1 17.21 -12.96 -15.97
C MET A 1 15.83 -13.07 -16.60
N LYS A 2 15.46 -14.20 -17.25
CA LYS A 2 14.13 -14.41 -17.83
C LYS A 2 13.38 -15.39 -16.95
N LEU A 3 12.11 -15.08 -16.60
CA LEU A 3 11.24 -16.02 -15.90
C LEU A 3 10.72 -17.07 -16.89
N GLU A 4 10.75 -18.33 -16.49
CA GLU A 4 10.22 -19.43 -17.25
C GLU A 4 8.84 -19.80 -16.70
N VAL A 5 7.80 -19.54 -17.50
CA VAL A 5 6.42 -19.90 -17.15
C VAL A 5 6.20 -21.36 -17.49
N LEU A 6 5.81 -22.15 -16.50
CA LEU A 6 5.40 -23.54 -16.69
C LEU A 6 3.90 -23.55 -17.03
N GLU A 7 3.55 -24.25 -18.12
CA GLU A 7 2.15 -24.39 -18.56
C GLU A 7 1.70 -25.84 -18.46
N TYR A 8 0.53 -26.03 -17.82
CA TYR A 8 -0.09 -27.34 -17.65
C TYR A 8 -1.54 -27.30 -18.17
N GLU A 9 -1.99 -28.39 -18.74
CA GLU A 9 -3.35 -28.56 -19.21
C GLU A 9 -4.04 -29.75 -18.55
N GLY A 10 -5.33 -29.58 -18.25
CA GLY A 10 -6.14 -30.61 -17.59
C GLY A 10 -7.63 -30.33 -17.74
N LYS A 11 -8.46 -31.15 -17.09
CA LYS A 11 -9.92 -31.03 -17.10
C LYS A 11 -10.46 -30.41 -15.81
N ASN A 12 -9.75 -30.56 -14.71
CA ASN A 12 -10.15 -30.09 -13.40
C ASN A 12 -9.00 -29.27 -12.80
N LEU A 13 -9.31 -28.09 -12.28
CA LEU A 13 -8.31 -27.17 -11.70
C LEU A 13 -7.69 -27.77 -10.44
N GLU A 14 -8.47 -28.38 -9.56
CA GLU A 14 -7.99 -28.93 -8.28
C GLU A 14 -7.00 -30.09 -8.51
N GLU A 15 -7.37 -31.04 -9.41
CA GLU A 15 -6.49 -32.15 -9.78
C GLU A 15 -5.19 -31.66 -10.46
N LEU A 16 -5.33 -30.65 -11.33
CA LEU A 16 -4.20 -30.07 -12.03
C LEU A 16 -3.26 -29.36 -11.08
N THR A 17 -3.80 -28.59 -10.13
CA THR A 17 -3.00 -27.89 -9.10
C THR A 17 -2.29 -28.92 -8.20
N ALA A 18 -3.00 -29.93 -7.71
CA ALA A 18 -2.40 -30.98 -6.90
C ALA A 18 -1.25 -31.72 -7.63
N LYS A 19 -1.44 -32.03 -8.91
CA LYS A 19 -0.40 -32.64 -9.76
C LYS A 19 0.83 -31.74 -9.86
N VAL A 20 0.63 -30.43 -10.14
CA VAL A 20 1.72 -29.45 -10.28
C VAL A 20 2.50 -29.30 -8.98
N LEU A 21 1.80 -29.18 -7.84
CA LEU A 21 2.45 -29.09 -6.52
C LEU A 21 3.30 -30.33 -6.20
N SER A 22 2.78 -31.51 -6.54
CA SER A 22 3.53 -32.77 -6.37
C SER A 22 4.74 -32.86 -7.29
N GLU A 23 4.58 -32.49 -8.57
CA GLU A 23 5.65 -32.54 -9.57
C GLU A 23 6.79 -31.55 -9.23
N LEU A 24 6.44 -30.35 -8.80
CA LEU A 24 7.39 -29.30 -8.43
C LEU A 24 7.95 -29.49 -7.00
N ASN A 25 7.38 -30.40 -6.22
CA ASN A 25 7.68 -30.64 -4.80
C ASN A 25 7.63 -29.35 -3.96
N VAL A 26 6.53 -28.59 -4.08
CA VAL A 26 6.30 -27.30 -3.42
C VAL A 26 4.90 -27.26 -2.81
N SER A 27 4.65 -26.31 -1.91
CA SER A 27 3.31 -26.00 -1.39
C SER A 27 2.58 -24.98 -2.26
N GLU A 28 1.28 -24.82 -2.05
CA GLU A 28 0.50 -23.82 -2.80
C GLU A 28 1.00 -22.38 -2.56
N ASN A 29 1.53 -22.11 -1.38
CA ASN A 29 2.13 -20.81 -1.05
C ASN A 29 3.46 -20.54 -1.76
N ASP A 30 4.07 -21.55 -2.39
CA ASP A 30 5.34 -21.42 -3.08
C ASP A 30 5.19 -21.17 -4.57
N ILE A 31 3.95 -21.05 -5.06
CA ILE A 31 3.65 -20.80 -6.47
C ILE A 31 2.80 -19.56 -6.67
N LEU A 32 3.05 -18.86 -7.77
CA LEU A 32 2.17 -17.86 -8.35
C LEU A 32 1.55 -18.46 -9.61
N TYR A 33 0.22 -18.53 -9.68
CA TYR A 33 -0.43 -19.14 -10.82
C TYR A 33 -1.61 -18.34 -11.38
N LYS A 34 -1.94 -18.58 -12.64
CA LYS A 34 -3.10 -18.09 -13.35
C LYS A 34 -3.77 -19.26 -14.03
N SER A 35 -5.06 -19.43 -13.80
CA SER A 35 -5.89 -20.43 -14.48
C SER A 35 -6.79 -19.77 -15.51
N ASP A 36 -6.88 -20.40 -16.67
CA ASP A 36 -7.81 -20.04 -17.74
C ASP A 36 -8.63 -21.26 -18.12
N VAL A 37 -9.97 -21.10 -18.19
CA VAL A 37 -10.90 -22.18 -18.54
C VAL A 37 -11.44 -21.94 -19.96
N LYS A 38 -11.13 -22.82 -20.88
CA LYS A 38 -11.74 -22.84 -22.23
C LYS A 38 -12.91 -23.80 -22.26
N LYS A 39 -14.14 -23.28 -22.43
CA LYS A 39 -15.34 -24.10 -22.58
C LYS A 39 -15.26 -24.92 -23.85
N GLY A 40 -15.47 -26.22 -23.73
CA GLY A 40 -15.56 -27.14 -24.85
C GLY A 40 -16.76 -26.80 -25.75
N LYS A 41 -16.58 -26.86 -27.08
CA LYS A 41 -17.68 -26.69 -28.05
C LYS A 41 -18.23 -28.07 -28.38
N LEU A 42 -19.58 -28.21 -28.47
CA LEU A 42 -20.32 -29.39 -28.92
C LEU A 42 -19.58 -30.73 -28.64
N PHE A 43 -19.91 -31.39 -27.51
CA PHE A 43 -19.37 -32.70 -27.09
C PHE A 43 -17.87 -32.74 -26.65
N LYS A 44 -17.20 -31.61 -26.53
CA LYS A 44 -15.85 -31.56 -25.93
C LYS A 44 -15.92 -31.07 -24.46
N SER A 45 -15.19 -31.76 -23.57
CA SER A 45 -15.04 -31.30 -22.17
C SER A 45 -14.28 -29.98 -22.09
N ASP A 46 -14.55 -29.21 -21.05
CA ASP A 46 -13.79 -27.99 -20.74
C ASP A 46 -12.30 -28.33 -20.56
N THR A 47 -11.45 -27.42 -20.97
CA THR A 47 -10.01 -27.53 -20.80
C THR A 47 -9.55 -26.39 -19.88
N VAL A 48 -8.85 -26.74 -18.81
CA VAL A 48 -8.22 -25.81 -17.87
C VAL A 48 -6.74 -25.71 -18.23
N THR A 49 -6.26 -24.51 -18.47
CA THR A 49 -4.84 -24.21 -18.64
C THR A 49 -4.35 -23.52 -17.36
N LEU A 50 -3.28 -24.02 -16.76
CA LEU A 50 -2.65 -23.47 -15.57
C LEU A 50 -1.24 -22.98 -15.90
N LYS A 51 -1.00 -21.68 -15.77
CA LYS A 51 0.32 -21.05 -15.86
C LYS A 51 0.89 -20.89 -14.47
N VAL A 52 2.12 -21.32 -14.26
CA VAL A 52 2.75 -21.37 -12.94
C VAL A 52 4.14 -20.76 -12.95
N LEU A 53 4.45 -19.99 -11.94
CA LEU A 53 5.80 -19.53 -11.57
C LEU A 53 6.10 -19.94 -10.13
N LYS A 54 7.32 -20.36 -9.83
CA LYS A 54 7.77 -20.52 -8.44
C LYS A 54 7.97 -19.14 -7.81
N ILE A 55 7.50 -18.93 -6.60
CA ILE A 55 7.66 -17.67 -5.89
C ILE A 55 9.12 -17.32 -5.65
N SER A 56 10.00 -18.33 -5.45
CA SER A 56 11.44 -18.15 -5.37
C SER A 56 12.02 -17.46 -6.63
N ASP A 57 11.62 -17.95 -7.81
CA ASP A 57 12.11 -17.43 -9.09
C ASP A 57 11.58 -16.02 -9.34
N VAL A 58 10.30 -15.76 -8.95
CA VAL A 58 9.72 -14.42 -8.99
C VAL A 58 10.48 -13.47 -8.05
N ALA A 59 10.84 -13.91 -6.84
CA ALA A 59 11.59 -13.11 -5.88
C ALA A 59 12.99 -12.73 -6.42
N ASP A 60 13.69 -13.68 -7.01
CA ASP A 60 15.01 -13.43 -7.62
C ASP A 60 14.92 -12.49 -8.82
N TYR A 61 13.90 -12.68 -9.66
CA TYR A 61 13.62 -11.78 -10.78
C TYR A 61 13.35 -10.35 -10.31
N VAL A 62 12.47 -10.18 -9.33
CA VAL A 62 12.12 -8.87 -8.75
C VAL A 62 13.34 -8.21 -8.13
N LYS A 63 14.14 -8.96 -7.36
CA LYS A 63 15.37 -8.45 -6.73
C LYS A 63 16.39 -7.96 -7.75
N ASN A 64 16.61 -8.71 -8.83
CA ASN A 64 17.55 -8.34 -9.88
C ASN A 64 17.08 -7.09 -10.65
N ASN A 65 15.80 -7.02 -11.04
CA ASN A 65 15.24 -5.85 -11.72
C ASN A 65 15.21 -4.61 -10.82
N LEU A 66 14.89 -4.78 -9.54
CA LEU A 66 14.94 -3.68 -8.56
C LEU A 66 16.37 -3.13 -8.45
N LYS A 67 17.36 -4.02 -8.33
CA LYS A 67 18.77 -3.62 -8.24
C LYS A 67 19.21 -2.88 -9.50
N GLU A 68 18.90 -3.41 -10.67
CA GLU A 68 19.21 -2.78 -11.95
C GLU A 68 18.56 -1.40 -12.10
N LEU A 69 17.26 -1.30 -11.78
CA LEU A 69 16.51 -0.04 -11.83
C LEU A 69 17.16 1.03 -10.96
N VAL A 70 17.44 0.71 -9.70
CA VAL A 70 17.99 1.67 -8.71
C VAL A 70 19.46 2.00 -9.03
N THR A 71 20.25 1.04 -9.51
CA THR A 71 21.63 1.29 -9.97
C THR A 71 21.65 2.23 -11.19
N ASN A 72 20.72 2.07 -12.12
CA ASN A 72 20.56 2.97 -13.27
C ASN A 72 20.13 4.40 -12.88
N MET A 73 19.55 4.55 -11.68
CA MET A 73 19.29 5.88 -11.07
C MET A 73 20.56 6.49 -10.41
N GLY A 74 21.71 5.82 -10.48
CA GLY A 74 22.98 6.26 -9.87
C GLY A 74 22.99 6.10 -8.34
N ILE A 75 22.32 5.06 -7.83
CA ILE A 75 22.18 4.80 -6.39
C ILE A 75 22.70 3.40 -6.07
N ASP A 76 23.61 3.31 -5.12
CA ASP A 76 24.06 2.04 -4.57
C ASP A 76 23.01 1.48 -3.62
N LEU A 77 22.68 0.19 -3.81
CA LEU A 77 21.59 -0.46 -3.11
C LEU A 77 22.06 -1.81 -2.50
N LYS A 78 21.85 -1.95 -1.20
CA LYS A 78 21.86 -3.24 -0.52
C LYS A 78 20.44 -3.75 -0.38
N ILE A 79 20.22 -5.03 -0.66
CA ILE A 79 18.89 -5.64 -0.66
C ILE A 79 18.92 -6.89 0.21
N GLU A 80 17.98 -6.97 1.13
CA GLU A 80 17.60 -8.18 1.84
C GLU A 80 16.21 -8.59 1.38
N SER A 81 16.02 -9.88 1.09
CA SER A 81 14.71 -10.40 0.68
C SER A 81 14.36 -11.66 1.44
N ASN A 82 13.11 -11.79 1.81
CA ASN A 82 12.54 -13.02 2.32
C ASN A 82 11.16 -13.26 1.73
N ILE A 83 10.75 -14.53 1.69
CA ILE A 83 9.43 -14.96 1.28
C ILE A 83 8.72 -15.47 2.53
N ARG A 84 7.51 -14.98 2.76
CA ARG A 84 6.66 -15.44 3.84
C ARG A 84 5.19 -15.40 3.40
N ASP A 85 4.49 -16.52 3.56
CA ASP A 85 3.06 -16.62 3.25
C ASP A 85 2.72 -16.09 1.85
N ASN A 86 3.43 -16.56 0.81
CA ASN A 86 3.29 -16.11 -0.59
C ASN A 86 3.63 -14.63 -0.83
N GLN A 87 4.16 -13.92 0.17
CA GLN A 87 4.57 -12.52 0.06
C GLN A 87 6.08 -12.39 -0.06
N ILE A 88 6.53 -11.67 -1.09
CA ILE A 88 7.93 -11.32 -1.30
C ILE A 88 8.19 -9.99 -0.58
N ASN A 89 8.95 -10.05 0.52
CA ASN A 89 9.34 -8.88 1.29
C ASN A 89 10.77 -8.49 0.92
N ILE A 90 10.96 -7.25 0.51
CA ILE A 90 12.26 -6.70 0.12
C ILE A 90 12.56 -5.48 0.97
N LYS A 91 13.64 -5.56 1.75
CA LYS A 91 14.20 -4.43 2.49
C LYS A 91 15.38 -3.84 1.72
N MET A 92 15.38 -2.53 1.61
CA MET A 92 16.37 -1.75 0.90
C MET A 92 17.14 -0.85 1.85
N TYR A 93 18.44 -0.73 1.61
CA TYR A 93 19.35 0.12 2.37
C TYR A 93 20.24 0.89 1.39
N SER A 94 20.29 2.22 1.52
CA SER A 94 21.11 3.09 0.70
C SER A 94 21.44 4.38 1.46
N ASP A 95 22.50 5.07 1.07
CA ASP A 95 22.81 6.43 1.51
C ASP A 95 21.87 7.50 0.90
N LYS A 96 21.15 7.14 -0.19
CA LYS A 96 20.21 8.00 -0.91
C LYS A 96 18.75 7.55 -0.75
N ASN A 97 18.38 7.07 0.44
CA ASN A 97 17.02 6.59 0.74
C ASN A 97 15.93 7.60 0.36
N ASN A 98 16.18 8.91 0.54
CA ASN A 98 15.24 9.97 0.20
C ASN A 98 14.85 9.99 -1.29
N ILE A 99 15.76 9.61 -2.19
CA ILE A 99 15.47 9.52 -3.64
C ILE A 99 14.62 8.29 -3.95
N ILE A 100 14.95 7.14 -3.33
CA ILE A 100 14.19 5.90 -3.52
C ILE A 100 12.77 6.04 -2.97
N ILE A 101 12.60 6.75 -1.87
CA ILE A 101 11.30 6.99 -1.24
C ILE A 101 10.52 8.05 -2.01
N GLY A 102 11.16 9.18 -2.37
CA GLY A 102 10.51 10.39 -2.88
C GLY A 102 9.79 11.19 -1.80
N LYS A 103 9.33 12.40 -2.12
CA LYS A 103 8.57 13.24 -1.18
C LYS A 103 7.25 12.55 -0.82
N ASN A 104 7.09 12.13 0.43
CA ASN A 104 5.93 11.40 0.98
C ASN A 104 5.72 9.97 0.41
N GLY A 105 6.74 9.35 -0.23
CA GLY A 105 6.72 7.94 -0.60
C GLY A 105 6.27 7.55 -2.02
N PRO A 106 5.93 8.46 -2.95
CA PRO A 106 5.39 8.09 -4.27
C PRO A 106 6.38 7.35 -5.16
N THR A 107 7.68 7.66 -5.06
CA THR A 107 8.71 6.96 -5.85
C THR A 107 8.79 5.48 -5.45
N LEU A 108 8.78 5.18 -4.16
CA LEU A 108 8.78 3.80 -3.66
C LEU A 108 7.54 3.02 -4.13
N ILE A 109 6.37 3.66 -4.10
CA ILE A 109 5.12 3.07 -4.60
C ILE A 109 5.21 2.83 -6.11
N ALA A 110 5.73 3.78 -6.88
CA ALA A 110 5.91 3.65 -8.33
C ALA A 110 6.85 2.49 -8.69
N ILE A 111 8.00 2.37 -8.00
CA ILE A 111 8.93 1.25 -8.16
C ILE A 111 8.21 -0.08 -7.89
N GLN A 112 7.48 -0.19 -6.78
CA GLN A 112 6.72 -1.38 -6.43
C GLN A 112 5.69 -1.75 -7.52
N ASN A 113 4.99 -0.76 -8.07
CA ASN A 113 4.00 -0.98 -9.12
C ASN A 113 4.65 -1.42 -10.44
N ILE A 114 5.79 -0.85 -10.81
CA ILE A 114 6.55 -1.28 -12.01
C ILE A 114 6.93 -2.75 -11.89
N LEU A 115 7.49 -3.17 -10.75
CA LEU A 115 7.88 -4.57 -10.53
C LEU A 115 6.68 -5.52 -10.58
N LYS A 116 5.56 -5.15 -9.97
CA LYS A 116 4.31 -5.92 -10.04
C LYS A 116 3.80 -6.04 -11.47
N GLN A 117 3.81 -4.93 -12.22
CA GLN A 117 3.34 -4.90 -13.60
C GLN A 117 4.20 -5.75 -14.54
N GLN A 118 5.51 -5.80 -14.32
CA GLN A 118 6.40 -6.70 -15.07
C GLN A 118 5.99 -8.16 -14.90
N ILE A 119 5.68 -8.61 -13.69
CA ILE A 119 5.22 -9.97 -13.43
C ILE A 119 3.84 -10.22 -14.05
N TYR A 120 2.92 -9.25 -13.88
CA TYR A 120 1.59 -9.35 -14.50
C TYR A 120 1.66 -9.54 -16.02
N ASN A 121 2.54 -8.83 -16.69
CA ASN A 121 2.73 -8.95 -18.15
C ASN A 121 3.25 -10.34 -18.57
N ILE A 122 3.89 -11.07 -17.65
CA ILE A 122 4.44 -12.41 -17.91
C ILE A 122 3.39 -13.50 -17.69
N ILE A 123 2.64 -13.44 -16.58
CA ILE A 123 1.76 -14.54 -16.15
C ILE A 123 0.27 -14.15 -16.09
N GLY A 124 -0.07 -12.86 -16.11
CA GLY A 124 -1.46 -12.37 -16.05
C GLY A 124 -2.05 -12.30 -14.64
N THR A 125 -1.21 -12.36 -13.59
CA THR A 125 -1.61 -12.15 -12.20
C THR A 125 -0.54 -11.39 -11.43
N TYR A 126 -0.94 -10.71 -10.35
CA TYR A 126 -0.02 -9.91 -9.54
C TYR A 126 0.56 -10.70 -8.38
N PRO A 127 1.89 -10.65 -8.17
CA PRO A 127 2.52 -11.18 -6.97
C PRO A 127 2.28 -10.24 -5.77
N TYR A 128 2.32 -10.80 -4.57
CA TYR A 128 2.38 -10.01 -3.35
C TYR A 128 3.83 -9.56 -3.10
N ILE A 129 4.15 -8.32 -3.47
CA ILE A 129 5.47 -7.70 -3.25
C ILE A 129 5.31 -6.56 -2.28
N LEU A 130 6.13 -6.55 -1.24
CA LEU A 130 6.27 -5.44 -0.31
C LEU A 130 7.70 -4.92 -0.37
N LEU A 131 7.85 -3.65 -0.75
CA LEU A 131 9.12 -2.93 -0.68
C LEU A 131 9.13 -2.05 0.58
N ASP A 132 10.26 -2.04 1.28
CA ASP A 132 10.49 -1.15 2.41
C ASP A 132 11.93 -0.61 2.38
N VAL A 133 12.10 0.65 2.76
CA VAL A 133 13.38 1.33 2.86
C VAL A 133 13.61 1.65 4.33
N GLU A 134 14.47 0.90 5.01
CA GLU A 134 14.85 1.13 6.42
C GLU A 134 13.67 1.35 7.38
N ASN A 135 12.60 0.58 7.24
CA ASN A 135 11.35 0.72 7.98
C ASN A 135 10.68 2.10 7.77
N TYR A 136 10.77 2.65 6.55
CA TYR A 136 10.20 3.94 6.19
C TYR A 136 8.70 4.03 6.52
N LYS A 137 7.91 2.99 6.18
CA LYS A 137 6.46 3.00 6.39
C LYS A 137 6.11 3.20 7.87
N GLU A 138 6.78 2.49 8.74
CA GLU A 138 6.55 2.61 10.20
C GLU A 138 6.97 3.98 10.72
N LYS A 139 8.18 4.44 10.36
CA LYS A 139 8.66 5.78 10.71
C LYS A 139 7.73 6.88 10.20
N ARG A 140 7.21 6.73 8.99
CA ARG A 140 6.25 7.67 8.38
C ARG A 140 4.93 7.71 9.14
N ASN A 141 4.37 6.56 9.50
CA ASN A 141 3.13 6.45 10.26
C ASN A 141 3.25 7.17 11.61
N VAL A 142 4.31 6.87 12.37
CA VAL A 142 4.57 7.53 13.67
C VAL A 142 4.73 9.05 13.52
N ASN A 143 5.41 9.50 12.46
CA ASN A 143 5.57 10.92 12.19
C ASN A 143 4.24 11.60 11.82
N LEU A 144 3.39 10.94 11.02
CA LEU A 144 2.06 11.44 10.67
C LEU A 144 1.17 11.59 11.90
N GLU A 145 1.12 10.57 12.76
CA GLU A 145 0.36 10.64 14.01
C GLU A 145 0.84 11.78 14.93
N ARG A 146 2.17 11.89 15.10
CA ARG A 146 2.77 12.95 15.92
C ARG A 146 2.45 14.34 15.36
N MET A 147 2.62 14.51 14.06
CA MET A 147 2.31 15.76 13.35
C MET A 147 0.81 16.10 13.50
N ALA A 148 -0.08 15.15 13.24
CA ALA A 148 -1.52 15.35 13.37
C ALA A 148 -1.92 15.79 14.79
N LYS A 149 -1.42 15.09 15.83
CA LYS A 149 -1.69 15.45 17.24
C LYS A 149 -1.15 16.82 17.62
N LYS A 150 0.03 17.21 17.07
CA LYS A 150 0.58 18.54 17.27
C LYS A 150 -0.31 19.61 16.63
N THR A 151 -0.65 19.44 15.36
CA THR A 151 -1.51 20.38 14.62
C THR A 151 -2.90 20.49 15.24
N ALA A 152 -3.49 19.38 15.70
CA ALA A 152 -4.78 19.42 16.38
C ALA A 152 -4.76 20.28 17.65
N ARG A 153 -3.69 20.22 18.46
CA ARG A 153 -3.54 21.09 19.62
C ARG A 153 -3.40 22.57 19.25
N GLU A 154 -2.72 22.87 18.14
CA GLU A 154 -2.62 24.24 17.59
C GLU A 154 -3.99 24.73 17.12
N VAL A 155 -4.77 23.91 16.39
CA VAL A 155 -6.13 24.22 15.94
C VAL A 155 -7.06 24.49 17.14
N ILE A 156 -6.99 23.67 18.20
CA ILE A 156 -7.78 23.90 19.42
C ILE A 156 -7.43 25.24 20.06
N LYS A 157 -6.15 25.61 20.09
CA LYS A 157 -5.66 26.85 20.71
C LYS A 157 -6.02 28.09 19.90
N THR A 158 -5.84 28.00 18.56
CA THR A 158 -6.04 29.16 17.66
C THR A 158 -7.44 29.28 17.12
N LYS A 159 -8.22 28.19 17.14
CA LYS A 159 -9.53 28.03 16.48
C LYS A 159 -9.47 28.27 14.96
N ILE A 160 -8.30 28.10 14.36
CA ILE A 160 -8.06 28.23 12.91
C ILE A 160 -7.87 26.85 12.31
N ASP A 161 -8.65 26.57 11.27
CA ASP A 161 -8.53 25.32 10.50
C ASP A 161 -7.16 25.21 9.81
N VAL A 162 -6.61 24.01 9.74
CA VAL A 162 -5.33 23.75 9.09
C VAL A 162 -5.48 22.71 8.01
N ILE A 163 -5.04 23.07 6.80
CA ILE A 163 -4.95 22.18 5.65
C ILE A 163 -3.57 21.50 5.69
N LEU A 164 -3.56 20.16 5.64
CA LEU A 164 -2.32 19.38 5.56
C LEU A 164 -1.89 19.19 4.10
N ASP A 165 -0.65 18.74 3.90
CA ASP A 165 -0.15 18.37 2.58
C ASP A 165 -0.98 17.24 1.94
N ASP A 166 -0.93 17.16 0.61
CA ASP A 166 -1.54 16.06 -0.15
C ASP A 166 -0.93 14.72 0.26
N MET A 167 -1.80 13.72 0.43
CA MET A 167 -1.40 12.38 0.88
C MET A 167 -2.36 11.31 0.39
N ASN A 168 -1.87 10.08 0.30
CA ASN A 168 -2.66 8.94 -0.14
C ASN A 168 -3.75 8.56 0.89
N SER A 169 -4.71 7.73 0.47
CA SER A 169 -5.87 7.33 1.28
C SER A 169 -5.48 6.61 2.59
N TYR A 170 -4.39 5.85 2.58
CA TYR A 170 -3.90 5.16 3.77
C TYR A 170 -3.37 6.16 4.82
N GLU A 171 -2.58 7.16 4.40
CA GLU A 171 -2.07 8.22 5.28
C GLU A 171 -3.20 9.09 5.85
N ARG A 172 -4.21 9.41 5.02
CA ARG A 172 -5.40 10.14 5.50
C ARG A 172 -6.13 9.37 6.61
N ARG A 173 -6.25 8.05 6.47
CA ARG A 173 -6.86 7.19 7.49
C ARG A 173 -6.06 7.18 8.79
N ILE A 174 -4.71 7.17 8.73
CA ILE A 174 -3.85 7.26 9.93
C ILE A 174 -4.15 8.54 10.70
N ILE A 175 -4.18 9.69 10.02
CA ILE A 175 -4.44 10.99 10.65
C ILE A 175 -5.84 11.03 11.25
N HIS A 176 -6.84 10.55 10.51
CA HIS A 176 -8.21 10.49 11.00
C HIS A 176 -8.32 9.65 12.28
N ASN A 177 -7.74 8.46 12.28
CA ASN A 177 -7.73 7.58 13.46
C ASN A 177 -6.96 8.19 14.63
N ALA A 178 -5.81 8.84 14.38
CA ALA A 178 -5.01 9.48 15.41
C ALA A 178 -5.72 10.65 16.12
N LEU A 179 -6.74 11.24 15.47
CA LEU A 179 -7.49 12.40 15.96
C LEU A 179 -8.93 12.06 16.37
N SER A 180 -9.38 10.81 16.25
CA SER A 180 -10.75 10.39 16.55
C SER A 180 -11.20 10.73 17.98
N ASP A 181 -10.26 10.71 18.94
CA ASP A 181 -10.54 10.94 20.36
C ASP A 181 -10.47 12.42 20.78
N PHE A 182 -10.11 13.31 19.83
CA PHE A 182 -10.03 14.75 20.12
C PHE A 182 -11.43 15.39 20.09
N LYS A 183 -11.96 15.79 21.23
CA LYS A 183 -13.35 16.30 21.37
C LYS A 183 -13.64 17.56 20.54
N ASN A 184 -12.65 18.47 20.43
CA ASN A 184 -12.82 19.77 19.76
C ASN A 184 -12.24 19.78 18.33
N ILE A 185 -12.04 18.61 17.74
CA ILE A 185 -11.47 18.47 16.39
C ILE A 185 -12.40 17.62 15.51
N SER A 186 -12.53 18.03 14.27
CA SER A 186 -13.02 17.19 13.18
C SER A 186 -11.98 17.14 12.05
N THR A 187 -11.91 16.01 11.37
CA THR A 187 -11.04 15.82 10.21
C THR A 187 -11.90 15.53 8.99
N ILE A 188 -11.65 16.26 7.91
CA ILE A 188 -12.37 16.10 6.64
C ILE A 188 -11.33 15.85 5.54
N SER A 189 -11.59 14.87 4.67
CA SER A 189 -10.76 14.63 3.49
C SER A 189 -11.31 15.39 2.30
N GLU A 190 -10.58 16.39 1.80
CA GLU A 190 -10.97 17.27 0.70
C GLU A 190 -10.03 17.11 -0.51
N GLY A 191 -10.47 17.62 -1.69
CA GLY A 191 -9.73 17.53 -2.94
C GLY A 191 -9.95 16.20 -3.69
N GLU A 192 -9.35 16.11 -4.88
CA GLU A 192 -9.36 14.94 -5.74
C GLU A 192 -7.96 14.36 -5.90
N GLU A 193 -7.85 13.05 -6.10
CA GLU A 193 -6.55 12.42 -6.35
C GLU A 193 -5.90 13.03 -7.63
N PRO A 194 -4.60 13.34 -7.62
CA PRO A 194 -3.60 13.04 -6.58
C PRO A 194 -3.47 14.09 -5.46
N ASN A 195 -4.21 15.20 -5.52
CA ASN A 195 -4.09 16.36 -4.62
C ASN A 195 -5.06 16.31 -3.43
N ARG A 196 -5.43 15.11 -3.02
CA ARG A 196 -6.36 14.94 -1.91
C ARG A 196 -5.64 14.98 -0.57
N HIS A 197 -6.20 15.75 0.40
CA HIS A 197 -5.58 16.06 1.68
C HIS A 197 -6.57 15.97 2.85
N ILE A 198 -6.08 16.16 4.07
CA ILE A 198 -6.89 16.30 5.29
C ILE A 198 -6.93 17.77 5.70
N VAL A 199 -8.12 18.24 6.04
CA VAL A 199 -8.35 19.49 6.76
C VAL A 199 -8.67 19.14 8.21
N ILE A 200 -7.90 19.70 9.15
CA ILE A 200 -8.15 19.60 10.59
C ILE A 200 -8.92 20.84 11.00
N ARG A 201 -10.18 20.65 11.42
CA ARG A 201 -11.10 21.74 11.77
C ARG A 201 -11.39 21.79 13.26
N TYR A 202 -11.50 23.01 13.78
CA TYR A 202 -12.03 23.23 15.11
C TYR A 202 -13.53 22.92 15.13
N LYS A 203 -13.96 22.14 16.13
CA LYS A 203 -15.37 21.84 16.38
C LYS A 203 -15.76 22.40 17.74
N GLU A 204 -16.66 23.37 17.75
CA GLU A 204 -17.21 23.90 19.00
C GLU A 204 -17.94 22.82 19.80
N THR A 205 -17.68 22.78 21.09
CA THR A 205 -18.40 21.90 22.02
C THR A 205 -19.45 22.66 22.80
N LYS A 206 -20.39 21.92 23.41
CA LYS A 206 -21.38 22.53 24.30
C LYS A 206 -20.74 23.27 25.50
N GLU A 207 -19.54 22.96 25.86
CA GLU A 207 -18.78 23.61 26.94
C GLU A 207 -18.28 24.99 26.50
N ASP A 208 -17.89 25.18 25.24
CA ASP A 208 -17.49 26.47 24.67
C ASP A 208 -18.66 27.46 24.74
N TRP A 209 -19.88 27.00 24.45
CA TRP A 209 -21.11 27.83 24.58
C TRP A 209 -21.43 28.22 26.02
N LYS A 210 -21.17 27.33 27.01
CA LYS A 210 -21.37 27.68 28.43
C LYS A 210 -20.44 28.79 28.87
N ILE A 211 -19.15 28.77 28.45
CA ILE A 211 -18.18 29.82 28.74
C ILE A 211 -18.60 31.13 28.10
N PHE A 212 -19.09 31.13 26.86
CA PHE A 212 -19.59 32.31 26.18
C PHE A 212 -20.78 32.94 26.90
N PHE A 213 -21.78 32.15 27.34
CA PHE A 213 -22.92 32.61 28.11
C PHE A 213 -22.54 33.14 29.50
N PHE A 214 -21.48 32.60 30.10
CA PHE A 214 -21.02 33.05 31.42
C PHE A 214 -20.31 34.41 31.34
N TYR A 215 -19.57 34.70 30.28
CA TYR A 215 -18.85 35.96 30.06
C TYR A 215 -19.70 37.05 29.39
N PHE A 216 -20.78 36.71 28.70
CA PHE A 216 -21.69 37.63 28.01
C PHE A 216 -23.17 37.34 28.35
N PRO A 217 -23.61 37.60 29.59
CA PRO A 217 -24.99 37.30 30.04
C PRO A 217 -26.00 38.34 29.56
N GLY A 218 -26.03 38.69 28.28
CA GLY A 218 -26.92 39.76 27.80
C GLY A 218 -27.36 39.65 26.34
N ASN A 219 -26.86 38.71 25.56
CA ASN A 219 -27.28 38.55 24.16
C ASN A 219 -28.37 37.47 24.04
N ASN A 220 -29.62 37.91 24.07
CA ASN A 220 -30.79 37.12 23.66
C ASN A 220 -30.70 36.87 22.14
N PHE A 221 -30.05 35.77 21.70
CA PHE A 221 -30.29 35.23 20.37
C PHE A 221 -31.58 34.42 20.41
N VAL A 222 -32.63 34.98 19.84
CA VAL A 222 -33.85 34.24 19.49
C VAL A 222 -33.48 33.25 18.41
N LEU A 223 -33.75 31.97 18.65
CA LEU A 223 -33.64 30.84 17.69
C LEU A 223 -34.70 31.00 16.60
#